data_1d6dfff5917f39a101a27bd6fde7d4a5
#
_entry.id   1d6dfff5917f39a101a27bd6fde7d4a5
#
_cell.length_a   1.000
_cell.length_b   1.000
_cell.length_c   1.000
_cell.angle_alpha   90.00
_cell.angle_beta   90.00
_cell.angle_gamma   90.00
#
_symmetry.space_group_name_H-M   'P 1'
#
loop_
_entity.id
_entity.type
_entity.pdbx_description
1 polymer ?
#
loop_
_entity_poly.entity_id
_entity_poly.type
_entity_poly.pdbx_seq_one_letter_code
_entity_poly.pdbx_strand_id
1 'polypeptide(L)'
;MTIHAPERTSFAVRLDSVSKVYGTGESAVRALDNVSIALPRGTFTAVMGPSGSGKSTFLHCAAALDRPTSGRVWLGDEERSGKKETALTEFRREHVGFVFQAYNLLGWLTVEENISLPLRLAGRTVDRDLVREVASVVELGVKLDQRPSQLSGGQQQRVALARALVTQPEVVFLDEPTGALDTRTARQVLQMLRQAVKRTGQTTVMVTHDPVAASFADSVVFLADGRLAGSMTAPSPAQIAERMTSLGEW
;
A
#
# COMPACT_ATOMS: atom_id res chain seq x y z
N MET A 1 -10.40 33.42 21.40
CA MET A 1 -10.52 31.98 21.67
C MET A 1 -9.83 31.28 20.51
N THR A 2 -8.55 30.94 20.66
CA THR A 2 -7.72 30.35 19.61
C THR A 2 -8.03 28.86 19.58
N ILE A 3 -8.75 28.40 18.56
CA ILE A 3 -9.02 26.98 18.34
C ILE A 3 -7.68 26.37 17.89
N HIS A 4 -6.98 25.69 18.81
CA HIS A 4 -5.85 24.85 18.46
C HIS A 4 -6.40 23.71 17.59
N ALA A 5 -6.00 23.69 16.32
CA ALA A 5 -6.17 22.48 15.50
C ALA A 5 -5.45 21.32 16.24
N PRO A 6 -6.07 20.13 16.36
CA PRO A 6 -5.39 19.01 16.99
C PRO A 6 -4.07 18.76 16.25
N GLU A 7 -2.96 18.65 17.00
CA GLU A 7 -1.67 18.27 16.45
C GLU A 7 -1.84 16.91 15.76
N ARG A 8 -1.66 16.88 14.43
CA ARG A 8 -1.69 15.62 13.67
C ARG A 8 -0.60 14.70 14.20
N THR A 9 -0.94 13.46 14.48
CA THR A 9 0.04 12.43 14.86
C THR A 9 1.15 12.34 13.81
N SER A 10 2.37 12.08 14.23
CA SER A 10 3.54 11.96 13.34
C SER A 10 3.52 10.71 12.46
N PHE A 11 2.58 9.77 12.69
CA PHE A 11 2.43 8.54 11.93
C PHE A 11 1.15 8.52 11.07
N ALA A 12 1.21 7.84 9.93
CA ALA A 12 0.05 7.60 9.08
C ALA A 12 -0.61 6.25 9.37
N VAL A 13 0.19 5.26 9.77
CA VAL A 13 -0.27 3.92 10.13
C VAL A 13 0.39 3.53 11.45
N ARG A 14 -0.39 3.02 12.39
CA ARG A 14 0.13 2.45 13.64
C ARG A 14 -0.59 1.15 13.95
N LEU A 15 0.19 0.12 14.22
CA LEU A 15 -0.25 -1.14 14.79
C LEU A 15 0.26 -1.20 16.24
N ASP A 16 -0.58 -1.66 17.16
CA ASP A 16 -0.22 -1.84 18.57
C ASP A 16 -0.66 -3.25 19.01
N SER A 17 0.34 -4.11 19.24
CA SER A 17 0.18 -5.50 19.68
C SER A 17 -0.77 -6.32 18.80
N VAL A 18 -0.72 -6.07 17.47
CA VAL A 18 -1.62 -6.70 16.51
C VAL A 18 -1.25 -8.16 16.30
N SER A 19 -2.24 -9.03 16.51
CA SER A 19 -2.16 -10.46 16.16
C SER A 19 -3.31 -10.84 15.26
N LYS A 20 -3.03 -11.74 14.30
CA LYS A 20 -4.03 -12.30 13.39
C LYS A 20 -3.90 -13.80 13.31
N VAL A 21 -5.00 -14.49 13.62
CA VAL A 21 -5.11 -15.94 13.53
C VAL A 21 -6.23 -16.30 12.56
N TYR A 22 -5.94 -17.16 11.60
CA TYR A 22 -6.92 -17.75 10.69
C TYR A 22 -7.23 -19.17 11.11
N GLY A 23 -8.46 -19.60 10.95
CA GLY A 23 -8.93 -20.93 11.36
C GLY A 23 -9.18 -21.02 12.87
N THR A 24 -9.53 -22.22 13.32
CA THR A 24 -9.81 -22.54 14.73
C THR A 24 -9.25 -23.92 15.10
N GLY A 25 -9.02 -24.17 16.39
CA GLY A 25 -8.50 -25.44 16.87
C GLY A 25 -7.10 -25.78 16.34
N GLU A 26 -6.85 -27.04 16.00
CA GLU A 26 -5.53 -27.52 15.54
C GLU A 26 -5.12 -27.00 14.14
N SER A 27 -6.07 -26.50 13.34
CA SER A 27 -5.79 -25.89 12.03
C SER A 27 -5.54 -24.37 12.10
N ALA A 28 -5.48 -23.79 13.29
CA ALA A 28 -5.26 -22.37 13.48
C ALA A 28 -3.86 -21.95 13.01
N VAL A 29 -3.78 -20.98 12.09
CA VAL A 29 -2.53 -20.41 11.61
C VAL A 29 -2.41 -18.98 12.13
N ARG A 30 -1.37 -18.71 12.93
CA ARG A 30 -1.04 -17.38 13.40
C ARG A 30 -0.21 -16.65 12.36
N ALA A 31 -0.86 -15.82 11.57
CA ALA A 31 -0.22 -15.07 10.50
C ALA A 31 0.47 -13.78 10.98
N LEU A 32 -0.02 -13.16 12.08
CA LEU A 32 0.67 -12.09 12.80
C LEU A 32 0.67 -12.39 14.29
N ASP A 33 1.78 -12.07 14.94
CA ASP A 33 1.98 -12.30 16.38
C ASP A 33 2.58 -11.06 17.05
N ASN A 34 1.72 -10.33 17.77
CA ASN A 34 2.10 -9.17 18.59
C ASN A 34 2.90 -8.10 17.85
N VAL A 35 2.48 -7.74 16.64
CA VAL A 35 3.16 -6.74 15.80
C VAL A 35 2.83 -5.33 16.31
N SER A 36 3.86 -4.57 16.69
CA SER A 36 3.76 -3.17 17.09
C SER A 36 4.71 -2.31 16.25
N ILE A 37 4.15 -1.40 15.43
CA ILE A 37 4.91 -0.51 14.55
C ILE A 37 4.16 0.78 14.29
N ALA A 38 4.91 1.88 14.10
CA ALA A 38 4.38 3.15 13.64
C ALA A 38 5.11 3.57 12.36
N LEU A 39 4.35 3.81 11.28
CA LEU A 39 4.87 4.23 9.99
C LEU A 39 4.67 5.76 9.83
N PRO A 40 5.75 6.53 9.66
CA PRO A 40 5.66 7.98 9.62
C PRO A 40 4.87 8.50 8.40
N ARG A 41 4.24 9.67 8.56
CA ARG A 41 3.58 10.36 7.43
C ARG A 41 4.61 10.81 6.39
N GLY A 42 4.20 10.77 5.13
CA GLY A 42 5.00 11.26 4.00
C GLY A 42 6.23 10.40 3.69
N THR A 43 6.28 9.17 4.20
CA THR A 43 7.38 8.24 3.94
C THR A 43 6.95 7.09 3.04
N PHE A 44 7.93 6.52 2.36
CA PHE A 44 7.78 5.28 1.62
C PHE A 44 8.43 4.13 2.42
N THR A 45 7.63 3.22 2.95
CA THR A 45 8.10 2.05 3.70
C THR A 45 7.87 0.76 2.90
N ALA A 46 8.90 -0.08 2.76
CA ALA A 46 8.75 -1.44 2.24
C ALA A 46 8.66 -2.44 3.41
N VAL A 47 7.82 -3.46 3.26
CA VAL A 47 7.70 -4.59 4.19
C VAL A 47 8.14 -5.85 3.46
N MET A 48 9.15 -6.51 4.00
CA MET A 48 9.77 -7.69 3.42
C MET A 48 9.78 -8.87 4.40
N GLY A 49 10.07 -10.04 3.89
CA GLY A 49 10.20 -11.27 4.68
C GLY A 49 10.03 -12.51 3.82
N PRO A 50 10.35 -13.70 4.32
CA PRO A 50 10.18 -14.97 3.62
C PRO A 50 8.72 -15.23 3.20
N SER A 51 8.51 -16.20 2.32
CA SER A 51 7.14 -16.65 1.99
C SER A 51 6.45 -17.16 3.27
N GLY A 52 5.18 -16.81 3.44
CA GLY A 52 4.43 -17.19 4.65
C GLY A 52 4.70 -16.33 5.90
N SER A 53 5.61 -15.35 5.88
CA SER A 53 5.95 -14.52 7.05
C SER A 53 4.84 -13.56 7.52
N GLY A 54 3.68 -13.50 6.84
CA GLY A 54 2.55 -12.67 7.23
C GLY A 54 2.47 -11.30 6.53
N LYS A 55 3.28 -11.02 5.50
CA LYS A 55 3.33 -9.70 4.82
C LYS A 55 1.98 -9.21 4.28
N SER A 56 1.28 -10.02 3.49
CA SER A 56 -0.04 -9.64 2.95
C SER A 56 -1.07 -9.48 4.07
N THR A 57 -0.99 -10.33 5.11
CA THR A 57 -1.84 -10.18 6.31
C THR A 57 -1.55 -8.86 7.04
N PHE A 58 -0.27 -8.51 7.20
CA PHE A 58 0.13 -7.21 7.76
C PHE A 58 -0.47 -6.06 6.94
N LEU A 59 -0.32 -6.10 5.61
CA LEU A 59 -0.84 -5.08 4.71
C LEU A 59 -2.36 -4.95 4.82
N HIS A 60 -3.07 -6.08 4.82
CA HIS A 60 -4.54 -6.10 4.92
C HIS A 60 -5.03 -5.58 6.28
N CYS A 61 -4.39 -5.96 7.40
CA CYS A 61 -4.71 -5.42 8.71
C CYS A 61 -4.40 -3.91 8.79
N ALA A 62 -3.23 -3.48 8.30
CA ALA A 62 -2.81 -2.09 8.27
C ALA A 62 -3.74 -1.19 7.43
N ALA A 63 -4.26 -1.72 6.30
CA ALA A 63 -5.23 -1.04 5.44
C ALA A 63 -6.69 -1.13 5.93
N ALA A 64 -6.92 -1.76 7.09
CA ALA A 64 -8.27 -2.08 7.59
C ALA A 64 -9.13 -2.88 6.59
N LEU A 65 -8.50 -3.68 5.72
CA LEU A 65 -9.16 -4.64 4.82
C LEU A 65 -9.51 -5.94 5.55
N ASP A 66 -8.70 -6.31 6.55
CA ASP A 66 -8.97 -7.45 7.41
C ASP A 66 -8.85 -7.02 8.88
N ARG A 67 -9.66 -7.64 9.73
CA ARG A 67 -9.68 -7.32 11.16
C ARG A 67 -8.62 -8.13 11.87
N PRO A 68 -7.80 -7.51 12.75
CA PRO A 68 -6.94 -8.26 13.63
C PRO A 68 -7.76 -9.12 14.60
N THR A 69 -7.21 -10.26 15.03
CA THR A 69 -7.80 -11.10 16.09
C THR A 69 -7.66 -10.40 17.44
N SER A 70 -6.56 -9.69 17.66
CA SER A 70 -6.31 -8.85 18.83
C SER A 70 -5.36 -7.70 18.49
N GLY A 71 -5.25 -6.74 19.39
CA GLY A 71 -4.47 -5.51 19.19
C GLY A 71 -5.28 -4.41 18.52
N ARG A 72 -4.62 -3.30 18.21
CA ARG A 72 -5.27 -2.09 17.68
C ARG A 72 -4.55 -1.56 16.45
N VAL A 73 -5.32 -1.02 15.52
CA VAL A 73 -4.82 -0.41 14.27
C VAL A 73 -5.35 1.02 14.16
N TRP A 74 -4.46 1.96 13.91
CA TRP A 74 -4.77 3.35 13.59
C TRP A 74 -4.37 3.66 12.15
N LEU A 75 -5.23 4.39 11.48
CA LEU A 75 -4.95 5.04 10.22
C LEU A 75 -5.18 6.54 10.43
N GLY A 76 -4.14 7.33 10.24
CA GLY A 76 -4.15 8.71 10.68
C GLY A 76 -4.34 8.79 12.20
N ASP A 77 -5.22 9.70 12.61
CA ASP A 77 -5.46 10.00 14.02
C ASP A 77 -6.57 9.14 14.64
N GLU A 78 -7.19 8.22 13.86
CA GLU A 78 -8.33 7.44 14.32
C GLU A 78 -8.04 5.93 14.42
N GLU A 79 -8.50 5.34 15.51
CA GLU A 79 -8.51 3.89 15.68
C GLU A 79 -9.55 3.24 14.77
N ARG A 80 -9.14 2.18 14.05
CA ARG A 80 -10.00 1.41 13.11
C ARG A 80 -10.45 0.07 13.69
N SER A 81 -9.72 -0.44 14.69
CA SER A 81 -10.09 -1.69 15.37
C SER A 81 -11.48 -1.57 16.00
N GLY A 82 -12.29 -2.60 15.84
CA GLY A 82 -13.64 -2.61 16.44
C GLY A 82 -14.71 -1.78 15.73
N LYS A 83 -14.37 -0.98 14.70
CA LYS A 83 -15.36 -0.24 13.90
C LYS A 83 -16.22 -1.21 13.08
N LYS A 84 -17.47 -0.81 12.81
CA LYS A 84 -18.39 -1.57 11.91
C LYS A 84 -17.84 -1.56 10.48
N GLU A 85 -18.11 -2.64 9.73
CA GLU A 85 -17.62 -2.79 8.35
C GLU A 85 -18.07 -1.65 7.43
N THR A 86 -19.30 -1.15 7.61
CA THR A 86 -19.79 0.01 6.85
C THR A 86 -18.89 1.23 7.05
N ALA A 87 -18.55 1.56 8.30
CA ALA A 87 -17.68 2.69 8.61
C ALA A 87 -16.23 2.48 8.10
N LEU A 88 -15.72 1.24 8.14
CA LEU A 88 -14.42 0.90 7.55
C LEU A 88 -14.44 1.04 6.02
N THR A 89 -15.53 0.65 5.37
CA THR A 89 -15.68 0.76 3.91
C THR A 89 -15.74 2.23 3.46
N GLU A 90 -16.50 3.07 4.17
CA GLU A 90 -16.55 4.51 3.92
C GLU A 90 -15.18 5.15 4.10
N PHE A 91 -14.50 4.83 5.20
CA PHE A 91 -13.15 5.33 5.46
C PHE A 91 -12.16 4.91 4.37
N ARG A 92 -12.09 3.61 4.03
CA ARG A 92 -11.18 3.12 2.98
C ARG A 92 -11.38 3.84 1.65
N ARG A 93 -12.65 4.10 1.29
CA ARG A 93 -13.01 4.77 0.04
C ARG A 93 -12.38 6.17 -0.08
N GLU A 94 -12.24 6.87 1.03
CA GLU A 94 -11.78 8.27 1.06
C GLU A 94 -10.30 8.41 1.42
N HIS A 95 -9.79 7.54 2.31
CA HIS A 95 -8.49 7.75 2.96
C HIS A 95 -7.43 6.69 2.60
N VAL A 96 -7.81 5.62 1.91
CA VAL A 96 -6.90 4.52 1.59
C VAL A 96 -6.86 4.26 0.09
N GLY A 97 -5.67 4.36 -0.50
CA GLY A 97 -5.40 3.83 -1.83
C GLY A 97 -4.89 2.39 -1.74
N PHE A 98 -5.30 1.52 -2.64
CA PHE A 98 -4.79 0.15 -2.68
C PHE A 98 -4.45 -0.29 -4.10
N VAL A 99 -3.28 -0.89 -4.27
CA VAL A 99 -2.81 -1.47 -5.54
C VAL A 99 -2.47 -2.93 -5.29
N PHE A 100 -3.14 -3.82 -6.01
CA PHE A 100 -2.95 -5.27 -5.96
C PHE A 100 -1.94 -5.73 -7.01
N GLN A 101 -1.32 -6.87 -6.81
CA GLN A 101 -0.41 -7.50 -7.75
C GLN A 101 -1.05 -7.75 -9.13
N ALA A 102 -2.32 -8.12 -9.18
CA ALA A 102 -3.06 -8.42 -10.41
C ALA A 102 -3.73 -7.18 -11.06
N TYR A 103 -3.29 -5.95 -10.72
CA TYR A 103 -3.84 -4.66 -11.18
C TYR A 103 -5.32 -4.44 -10.86
N ASN A 104 -6.17 -5.45 -10.96
CA ASN A 104 -7.62 -5.43 -10.74
C ASN A 104 -8.34 -4.29 -11.49
N LEU A 105 -7.96 -4.08 -12.75
CA LEU A 105 -8.63 -3.16 -13.64
C LEU A 105 -9.89 -3.80 -14.20
N LEU A 106 -10.95 -2.98 -14.33
CA LEU A 106 -12.18 -3.41 -14.98
C LEU A 106 -11.99 -3.32 -16.51
N GLY A 107 -11.91 -4.47 -17.18
CA GLY A 107 -11.54 -4.57 -18.58
C GLY A 107 -12.52 -3.91 -19.55
N TRP A 108 -13.77 -3.72 -19.15
CA TRP A 108 -14.81 -3.06 -19.95
C TRP A 108 -14.83 -1.53 -19.79
N LEU A 109 -14.13 -0.99 -18.79
CA LEU A 109 -13.97 0.45 -18.58
C LEU A 109 -12.73 0.96 -19.29
N THR A 110 -12.76 2.23 -19.70
CA THR A 110 -11.59 2.95 -20.20
C THR A 110 -10.59 3.23 -19.06
N VAL A 111 -9.41 3.73 -19.40
CA VAL A 111 -8.42 4.21 -18.43
C VAL A 111 -9.00 5.32 -17.55
N GLU A 112 -9.64 6.34 -18.17
CA GLU A 112 -10.30 7.43 -17.44
C GLU A 112 -11.34 6.91 -16.45
N GLU A 113 -12.17 5.96 -16.89
CA GLU A 113 -13.22 5.37 -16.05
C GLU A 113 -12.65 4.51 -14.93
N ASN A 114 -11.58 3.73 -15.17
CA ASN A 114 -10.89 2.97 -14.13
C ASN A 114 -10.27 3.90 -13.08
N ILE A 115 -9.60 4.99 -13.50
CA ILE A 115 -9.01 5.96 -12.58
C ILE A 115 -10.10 6.66 -11.77
N SER A 116 -11.19 7.10 -12.39
CA SER A 116 -12.26 7.84 -11.74
C SER A 116 -13.22 6.97 -10.92
N LEU A 117 -13.12 5.64 -11.01
CA LEU A 117 -14.04 4.72 -10.35
C LEU A 117 -14.20 4.95 -8.84
N PRO A 118 -13.12 5.15 -8.05
CA PRO A 118 -13.26 5.40 -6.61
C PRO A 118 -14.06 6.68 -6.32
N LEU A 119 -13.90 7.74 -7.10
CA LEU A 119 -14.67 8.97 -6.95
C LEU A 119 -16.16 8.73 -7.21
N ARG A 120 -16.48 7.99 -8.27
CA ARG A 120 -17.88 7.63 -8.61
C ARG A 120 -18.51 6.78 -7.50
N LEU A 121 -17.78 5.80 -6.96
CA LEU A 121 -18.26 4.97 -5.85
C LEU A 121 -18.43 5.76 -4.55
N ALA A 122 -17.68 6.86 -4.37
CA ALA A 122 -17.83 7.79 -3.27
C ALA A 122 -18.98 8.81 -3.48
N GLY A 123 -19.71 8.75 -4.60
CA GLY A 123 -20.74 9.74 -4.94
C GLY A 123 -20.17 11.15 -5.24
N ARG A 124 -18.85 11.26 -5.48
CA ARG A 124 -18.18 12.53 -5.79
C ARG A 124 -18.29 12.84 -7.28
N THR A 125 -18.40 14.12 -7.61
CA THR A 125 -18.29 14.57 -9.00
C THR A 125 -16.90 14.27 -9.53
N VAL A 126 -16.82 13.67 -10.72
CA VAL A 126 -15.55 13.39 -11.38
C VAL A 126 -15.05 14.68 -12.04
N ASP A 127 -13.98 15.21 -11.51
CA ASP A 127 -13.21 16.28 -12.13
C ASP A 127 -12.24 15.65 -13.14
N ARG A 128 -12.44 15.97 -14.43
CA ARG A 128 -11.58 15.46 -15.51
C ARG A 128 -10.17 16.03 -15.45
N ASP A 129 -9.99 17.23 -14.95
CA ASP A 129 -8.67 17.83 -14.83
C ASP A 129 -7.86 17.16 -13.74
N LEU A 130 -8.49 16.80 -12.61
CA LEU A 130 -7.87 15.96 -11.58
C LEU A 130 -7.47 14.58 -12.15
N VAL A 131 -8.33 13.93 -12.94
CA VAL A 131 -7.99 12.63 -13.56
C VAL A 131 -6.78 12.76 -14.50
N ARG A 132 -6.71 13.83 -15.29
CA ARG A 132 -5.56 14.10 -16.18
C ARG A 132 -4.30 14.40 -15.40
N GLU A 133 -4.40 15.19 -14.33
CA GLU A 133 -3.28 15.48 -13.44
C GLU A 133 -2.71 14.20 -12.84
N VAL A 134 -3.54 13.35 -12.25
CA VAL A 134 -3.11 12.08 -11.68
C VAL A 134 -2.53 11.14 -12.74
N ALA A 135 -3.14 11.06 -13.93
CA ALA A 135 -2.61 10.29 -15.05
C ALA A 135 -1.23 10.82 -15.51
N SER A 136 -1.01 12.13 -15.45
CA SER A 136 0.30 12.75 -15.72
C SER A 136 1.34 12.39 -14.65
N VAL A 137 0.94 12.36 -13.37
CA VAL A 137 1.84 11.96 -12.26
C VAL A 137 2.41 10.56 -12.46
N VAL A 138 1.60 9.65 -13.02
CA VAL A 138 2.01 8.26 -13.31
C VAL A 138 2.47 8.07 -14.77
N GLU A 139 2.72 9.15 -15.50
CA GLU A 139 3.23 9.14 -16.88
C GLU A 139 2.41 8.28 -17.87
N LEU A 140 1.09 8.27 -17.74
CA LEU A 140 0.18 7.54 -18.64
C LEU A 140 -0.02 8.25 -20.00
N GLY A 141 0.30 9.55 -20.06
CA GLY A 141 0.09 10.35 -21.27
C GLY A 141 -1.38 10.46 -21.68
N VAL A 142 -1.62 10.46 -23.00
CA VAL A 142 -2.96 10.70 -23.60
C VAL A 142 -3.81 9.43 -23.77
N LYS A 143 -3.54 8.36 -23.05
CA LYS A 143 -4.19 7.05 -23.26
C LYS A 143 -5.50 6.87 -22.50
N LEU A 144 -6.17 7.95 -22.12
CA LEU A 144 -7.33 7.92 -21.24
C LEU A 144 -8.55 7.18 -21.81
N ASP A 145 -8.71 7.21 -23.14
CA ASP A 145 -9.82 6.55 -23.85
C ASP A 145 -9.56 5.06 -24.14
N GLN A 146 -8.34 4.56 -23.90
CA GLN A 146 -7.99 3.16 -24.14
C GLN A 146 -8.57 2.26 -23.03
N ARG A 147 -8.74 0.98 -23.37
CA ARG A 147 -9.13 -0.07 -22.41
C ARG A 147 -7.89 -0.84 -21.93
N PRO A 148 -7.97 -1.49 -20.74
CA PRO A 148 -6.85 -2.27 -20.20
C PRO A 148 -6.23 -3.27 -21.16
N SER A 149 -7.03 -3.92 -22.01
CA SER A 149 -6.55 -4.89 -23.02
C SER A 149 -5.64 -4.28 -24.10
N GLN A 150 -5.63 -2.96 -24.26
CA GLN A 150 -4.80 -2.23 -25.21
C GLN A 150 -3.50 -1.70 -24.60
N LEU A 151 -3.27 -1.99 -23.31
CA LEU A 151 -2.15 -1.48 -22.53
C LEU A 151 -1.13 -2.58 -22.25
N SER A 152 0.16 -2.21 -22.20
CA SER A 152 1.18 -3.09 -21.64
C SER A 152 0.99 -3.27 -20.12
N GLY A 153 1.58 -4.34 -19.54
CA GLY A 153 1.49 -4.59 -18.11
C GLY A 153 1.95 -3.39 -17.25
N GLY A 154 3.05 -2.74 -17.62
CA GLY A 154 3.52 -1.53 -16.94
C GLY A 154 2.54 -0.35 -17.04
N GLN A 155 1.86 -0.19 -18.17
CA GLN A 155 0.81 0.82 -18.32
C GLN A 155 -0.42 0.47 -17.47
N GLN A 156 -0.84 -0.79 -17.42
CA GLN A 156 -1.92 -1.24 -16.54
C GLN A 156 -1.59 -0.98 -15.07
N GLN A 157 -0.34 -1.24 -14.66
CA GLN A 157 0.13 -0.91 -13.31
C GLN A 157 0.05 0.59 -13.01
N ARG A 158 0.44 1.44 -13.96
CA ARG A 158 0.32 2.90 -13.83
C ARG A 158 -1.15 3.35 -13.70
N VAL A 159 -2.09 2.69 -14.42
CA VAL A 159 -3.54 2.93 -14.26
C VAL A 159 -4.00 2.55 -12.85
N ALA A 160 -3.55 1.39 -12.32
CA ALA A 160 -3.89 0.97 -10.97
C ALA A 160 -3.35 1.95 -9.91
N LEU A 161 -2.13 2.47 -10.09
CA LEU A 161 -1.55 3.52 -9.25
C LEU A 161 -2.35 4.83 -9.34
N ALA A 162 -2.69 5.29 -10.54
CA ALA A 162 -3.52 6.48 -10.72
C ALA A 162 -4.88 6.34 -10.03
N ARG A 163 -5.53 5.18 -10.17
CA ARG A 163 -6.78 4.87 -9.48
C ARG A 163 -6.64 4.93 -7.95
N ALA A 164 -5.52 4.45 -7.41
CA ALA A 164 -5.26 4.51 -5.97
C ALA A 164 -4.99 5.94 -5.47
N LEU A 165 -4.46 6.82 -6.32
CA LEU A 165 -4.08 8.20 -5.97
C LEU A 165 -5.21 9.22 -6.17
N VAL A 166 -6.20 8.95 -7.02
CA VAL A 166 -7.19 9.94 -7.46
C VAL A 166 -8.06 10.48 -6.32
N THR A 167 -8.26 9.71 -5.26
CA THR A 167 -8.99 10.16 -4.06
C THR A 167 -8.13 11.03 -3.14
N GLN A 168 -6.84 11.19 -3.43
CA GLN A 168 -5.86 11.85 -2.56
C GLN A 168 -5.80 11.22 -1.16
N PRO A 169 -5.58 9.90 -1.07
CA PRO A 169 -5.68 9.16 0.18
C PRO A 169 -4.58 9.57 1.17
N GLU A 170 -4.79 9.30 2.47
CA GLU A 170 -3.74 9.49 3.47
C GLU A 170 -2.60 8.48 3.34
N VAL A 171 -2.93 7.26 2.93
CA VAL A 171 -1.97 6.17 2.75
C VAL A 171 -2.28 5.36 1.50
N VAL A 172 -1.24 5.02 0.74
CA VAL A 172 -1.32 4.07 -0.37
C VAL A 172 -0.64 2.77 0.02
N PHE A 173 -1.36 1.67 -0.05
CA PHE A 173 -0.85 0.32 0.15
C PHE A 173 -0.64 -0.38 -1.19
N LEU A 174 0.51 -1.03 -1.34
CA LEU A 174 0.93 -1.71 -2.56
C LEU A 174 1.29 -3.17 -2.22
N ASP A 175 0.55 -4.12 -2.78
CA ASP A 175 0.84 -5.54 -2.62
C ASP A 175 1.54 -6.07 -3.86
N GLU A 176 2.84 -6.33 -3.77
CA GLU A 176 3.71 -6.82 -4.85
C GLU A 176 3.54 -6.04 -6.17
N PRO A 177 3.64 -4.69 -6.18
CA PRO A 177 3.20 -3.86 -7.32
C PRO A 177 4.00 -4.09 -8.60
N THR A 178 5.12 -4.80 -8.54
CA THR A 178 5.98 -5.06 -9.69
C THR A 178 6.14 -6.54 -10.01
N GLY A 179 5.47 -7.43 -9.26
CA GLY A 179 5.64 -8.88 -9.38
C GLY A 179 5.24 -9.47 -10.74
N ALA A 180 4.41 -8.76 -11.53
CA ALA A 180 3.99 -9.18 -12.87
C ALA A 180 4.73 -8.44 -14.01
N LEU A 181 5.76 -7.63 -13.70
CA LEU A 181 6.48 -6.80 -14.66
C LEU A 181 7.89 -7.33 -14.92
N ASP A 182 8.40 -7.09 -16.14
CA ASP A 182 9.82 -7.28 -16.41
C ASP A 182 10.68 -6.29 -15.60
N THR A 183 11.95 -6.64 -15.39
CA THR A 183 12.86 -5.88 -14.52
C THR A 183 13.01 -4.40 -14.91
N ARG A 184 13.02 -4.09 -16.22
CA ARG A 184 13.17 -2.71 -16.70
C ARG A 184 11.92 -1.88 -16.39
N THR A 185 10.75 -2.43 -16.73
CA THR A 185 9.45 -1.80 -16.47
C THR A 185 9.20 -1.64 -14.98
N ALA A 186 9.54 -2.65 -14.18
CA ALA A 186 9.45 -2.59 -12.72
C ALA A 186 10.24 -1.42 -12.14
N ARG A 187 11.51 -1.25 -12.55
CA ARG A 187 12.35 -0.12 -12.11
C ARG A 187 11.75 1.23 -12.49
N GLN A 188 11.20 1.38 -13.70
CA GLN A 188 10.57 2.62 -14.13
C GLN A 188 9.34 2.97 -13.27
N VAL A 189 8.49 1.99 -12.98
CA VAL A 189 7.29 2.17 -12.13
C VAL A 189 7.71 2.54 -10.70
N LEU A 190 8.72 1.87 -10.12
CA LEU A 190 9.21 2.16 -8.77
C LEU A 190 9.87 3.54 -8.67
N GLN A 191 10.64 3.94 -9.70
CA GLN A 191 11.25 5.26 -9.76
C GLN A 191 10.20 6.37 -9.83
N MET A 192 9.19 6.19 -10.68
CA MET A 192 8.04 7.09 -10.79
C MET A 192 7.30 7.18 -9.45
N LEU A 193 7.00 6.04 -8.80
CA LEU A 193 6.33 5.98 -7.49
C LEU A 193 7.13 6.75 -6.43
N ARG A 194 8.45 6.52 -6.34
CA ARG A 194 9.32 7.26 -5.41
C ARG A 194 9.29 8.76 -5.66
N GLN A 195 9.29 9.20 -6.92
CA GLN A 195 9.18 10.61 -7.27
C GLN A 195 7.81 11.19 -6.90
N ALA A 196 6.73 10.43 -7.14
CA ALA A 196 5.37 10.82 -6.76
C ALA A 196 5.28 11.04 -5.25
N VAL A 197 5.74 10.06 -4.45
CA VAL A 197 5.79 10.15 -2.97
C VAL A 197 6.53 11.40 -2.52
N LYS A 198 7.73 11.67 -3.07
CA LYS A 198 8.53 12.85 -2.71
C LYS A 198 7.86 14.18 -3.07
N ARG A 199 7.14 14.23 -4.21
CA ARG A 199 6.48 15.45 -4.67
C ARG A 199 5.20 15.77 -3.90
N THR A 200 4.43 14.73 -3.57
CA THR A 200 3.09 14.88 -2.96
C THR A 200 3.11 14.75 -1.44
N GLY A 201 4.21 14.27 -0.84
CA GLY A 201 4.23 13.91 0.58
C GLY A 201 3.33 12.71 0.90
N GLN A 202 2.97 11.89 -0.10
CA GLN A 202 2.09 10.75 0.05
C GLN A 202 2.74 9.66 0.90
N THR A 203 2.05 9.18 1.92
CA THR A 203 2.51 7.99 2.66
C THR A 203 2.27 6.74 1.85
N THR A 204 3.29 5.90 1.72
CA THR A 204 3.20 4.67 0.93
C THR A 204 3.79 3.48 1.70
N VAL A 205 3.06 2.37 1.69
CA VAL A 205 3.47 1.10 2.30
C VAL A 205 3.44 0.03 1.22
N MET A 206 4.57 -0.58 0.94
CA MET A 206 4.72 -1.59 -0.12
C MET A 206 5.13 -2.93 0.50
N VAL A 207 4.42 -3.99 0.17
CA VAL A 207 4.89 -5.37 0.40
C VAL A 207 5.60 -5.84 -0.85
N THR A 208 6.78 -6.41 -0.69
CA THR A 208 7.52 -7.05 -1.78
C THR A 208 8.50 -8.10 -1.25
N HIS A 209 8.85 -9.05 -2.10
CA HIS A 209 9.94 -10.00 -1.85
C HIS A 209 11.22 -9.65 -2.65
N ASP A 210 11.17 -8.64 -3.53
CA ASP A 210 12.30 -8.20 -4.35
C ASP A 210 13.14 -7.15 -3.61
N PRO A 211 14.43 -7.44 -3.27
CA PRO A 211 15.34 -6.48 -2.63
C PRO A 211 15.58 -5.22 -3.45
N VAL A 212 15.51 -5.32 -4.79
CA VAL A 212 15.67 -4.15 -5.66
C VAL A 212 14.45 -3.24 -5.52
N ALA A 213 13.24 -3.80 -5.54
CA ALA A 213 12.02 -3.03 -5.33
C ALA A 213 12.00 -2.35 -3.96
N ALA A 214 12.34 -3.08 -2.91
CA ALA A 214 12.38 -2.55 -1.54
C ALA A 214 13.39 -1.41 -1.35
N SER A 215 14.50 -1.40 -2.09
CA SER A 215 15.53 -0.35 -2.01
C SER A 215 15.07 1.02 -2.52
N PHE A 216 13.92 1.11 -3.18
CA PHE A 216 13.30 2.39 -3.55
C PHE A 216 12.60 3.07 -2.36
N ALA A 217 12.33 2.33 -1.29
CA ALA A 217 11.71 2.87 -0.08
C ALA A 217 12.71 3.66 0.78
N ASP A 218 12.19 4.53 1.64
CA ASP A 218 12.99 5.27 2.63
C ASP A 218 13.40 4.36 3.80
N SER A 219 12.58 3.35 4.08
CA SER A 219 12.87 2.33 5.09
C SER A 219 12.31 0.97 4.67
N VAL A 220 12.99 -0.08 5.13
CA VAL A 220 12.57 -1.48 4.95
C VAL A 220 12.34 -2.10 6.32
N VAL A 221 11.16 -2.67 6.52
CA VAL A 221 10.75 -3.42 7.72
C VAL A 221 10.73 -4.90 7.37
N PHE A 222 11.28 -5.72 8.23
CA PHE A 222 11.34 -7.17 8.04
C PHE A 222 10.33 -7.89 8.92
N LEU A 223 9.61 -8.84 8.34
CA LEU A 223 8.71 -9.76 9.01
C LEU A 223 9.24 -11.19 8.87
N ALA A 224 9.27 -11.93 9.98
CA ALA A 224 9.55 -13.36 10.02
C ALA A 224 8.57 -14.01 11.02
N ASP A 225 7.96 -15.13 10.64
CA ASP A 225 7.02 -15.88 11.47
C ASP A 225 5.92 -15.01 12.13
N GLY A 226 5.38 -14.07 11.36
CA GLY A 226 4.34 -13.15 11.83
C GLY A 226 4.83 -12.06 12.79
N ARG A 227 6.13 -11.91 13.03
CA ARG A 227 6.73 -10.95 13.95
C ARG A 227 7.65 -9.96 13.25
N LEU A 228 7.87 -8.79 13.85
CA LEU A 228 8.89 -7.86 13.38
C LEU A 228 10.28 -8.42 13.65
N ALA A 229 11.10 -8.50 12.60
CA ALA A 229 12.47 -9.01 12.62
C ALA A 229 13.52 -7.91 12.40
N GLY A 230 13.13 -6.65 12.56
CA GLY A 230 14.01 -5.49 12.45
C GLY A 230 13.62 -4.54 11.31
N SER A 231 14.40 -3.48 11.16
CA SER A 231 14.22 -2.49 10.09
C SER A 231 15.56 -1.91 9.65
N MET A 232 15.60 -1.36 8.43
CA MET A 232 16.76 -0.66 7.86
C MET A 232 16.29 0.66 7.24
N THR A 233 17.09 1.72 7.38
CA THR A 233 16.84 3.02 6.74
C THR A 233 17.70 3.15 5.50
N ALA A 234 17.10 3.48 4.36
CA ALA A 234 17.73 3.65 3.06
C ALA A 234 18.75 2.55 2.70
N PRO A 235 18.42 1.25 2.86
CA PRO A 235 19.38 0.18 2.58
C PRO A 235 19.61 0.00 1.08
N SER A 236 20.80 -0.48 0.73
CA SER A 236 21.08 -0.96 -0.63
C SER A 236 20.40 -2.32 -0.90
N PRO A 237 20.17 -2.69 -2.18
CA PRO A 237 19.64 -4.02 -2.51
C PRO A 237 20.50 -5.17 -1.93
N ALA A 238 21.81 -5.02 -1.88
CA ALA A 238 22.74 -6.04 -1.35
C ALA A 238 22.52 -6.24 0.17
N GLN A 239 22.43 -5.16 0.94
CA GLN A 239 22.12 -5.23 2.38
C GLN A 239 20.75 -5.88 2.68
N ILE A 240 19.76 -5.57 1.85
CA ILE A 240 18.44 -6.18 1.96
C ILE A 240 18.53 -7.68 1.67
N ALA A 241 19.20 -8.08 0.59
CA ALA A 241 19.37 -9.46 0.20
C ALA A 241 20.10 -10.28 1.29
N GLU A 242 21.19 -9.74 1.86
CA GLU A 242 21.91 -10.35 2.98
C GLU A 242 21.01 -10.54 4.19
N ARG A 243 20.24 -9.53 4.55
CA ARG A 243 19.27 -9.63 5.66
C ARG A 243 18.18 -10.68 5.38
N MET A 244 17.66 -10.74 4.15
CA MET A 244 16.66 -11.73 3.76
C MET A 244 17.21 -13.16 3.84
N THR A 245 18.47 -13.39 3.44
CA THR A 245 19.14 -14.69 3.60
C THR A 245 19.19 -15.08 5.07
N SER A 246 19.61 -14.18 5.96
CA SER A 246 19.68 -14.46 7.39
C SER A 246 18.32 -14.76 8.05
N LEU A 247 17.21 -14.29 7.46
CA LEU A 247 15.86 -14.57 7.92
C LEU A 247 15.27 -15.88 7.37
N GLY A 248 15.83 -16.42 6.29
CA GLY A 248 15.41 -17.68 5.69
C GLY A 248 16.16 -18.92 6.20
N GLU A 249 17.15 -18.75 7.06
CA GLU A 249 17.98 -19.82 7.64
C GLU A 249 17.42 -20.39 8.96
N TRP A 250 16.14 -20.13 9.28
CA TRP A 250 15.46 -20.62 10.49
C TRP A 250 14.56 -21.80 10.20
#